data_5f9968bcf0f7c654ffcf1ed0f72bd17e
#
_entry.id   5f9968bcf0f7c654ffcf1ed0f72bd17e
#
_cell.length_a   1.000
_cell.length_b   1.000
_cell.length_c   1.000
_cell.angle_alpha   90.00
_cell.angle_beta   90.00
_cell.angle_gamma   90.00
#
_symmetry.space_group_name_H-M   'P 1'
#
loop_
_entity.id
_entity.type
_entity.pdbx_description
1 polymer ?
#
loop_
_entity_poly.entity_id
_entity_poly.type
_entity_poly.pdbx_seq_one_letter_code
_entity_poly.pdbx_strand_id
1 'polypeptide(L)'
;MLKAVIVDDETLSRQSLEKLIQDYCPEVEVLASVGEILSAVKEINTHQPDLVFLDIELPNYSGFELIKAFDEINFDIVFTTGYEHYAVKAFKVSAAGYLLKPIDVEELSEVVSRIKDRRKARRELTNEANGTHLLRRPLRIVLPAQDGLIYLNLDEVIYLQAEGRYTHIHLLDKSHSITTKNLRDCLSIIGLPSFLRVHRSFIINLIHLKLSLIHISEPTRPY
;
A
#
# COMPACT_ATOMS: atom_id res chain seq x y z
N MET A 1 2.21 19.48 -10.37
CA MET A 1 0.86 19.40 -9.83
C MET A 1 0.53 17.94 -9.58
N LEU A 2 -0.23 17.65 -8.52
CA LEU A 2 -0.78 16.33 -8.24
C LEU A 2 -2.11 16.20 -8.97
N LYS A 3 -2.27 15.16 -9.78
CA LYS A 3 -3.50 14.86 -10.49
C LYS A 3 -4.43 14.08 -9.56
N ALA A 4 -5.66 14.55 -9.38
CA ALA A 4 -6.62 13.94 -8.47
C ALA A 4 -7.92 13.51 -9.17
N VAL A 5 -8.54 12.46 -8.63
CA VAL A 5 -9.92 12.05 -8.93
C VAL A 5 -10.71 12.04 -7.63
N ILE A 6 -11.94 12.56 -7.67
CA ILE A 6 -12.87 12.52 -6.55
C ILE A 6 -13.95 11.49 -6.82
N VAL A 7 -14.20 10.63 -5.85
CA VAL A 7 -15.23 9.58 -5.90
C VAL A 7 -16.12 9.68 -4.67
N ASP A 8 -17.34 10.12 -4.84
CA ASP A 8 -18.32 10.33 -3.79
C ASP A 8 -19.72 10.39 -4.44
N ASP A 9 -20.71 9.72 -3.94
CA ASP A 9 -22.05 9.70 -4.57
C ASP A 9 -22.83 11.01 -4.35
N GLU A 10 -22.53 11.74 -3.25
CA GLU A 10 -23.15 13.00 -2.94
C GLU A 10 -22.57 14.14 -3.79
N THR A 11 -23.38 14.69 -4.70
CA THR A 11 -22.95 15.80 -5.58
C THR A 11 -22.49 17.04 -4.79
N LEU A 12 -23.16 17.35 -3.68
CA LEU A 12 -22.78 18.50 -2.85
C LEU A 12 -21.45 18.28 -2.14
N SER A 13 -21.19 17.06 -1.65
CA SER A 13 -19.92 16.69 -1.04
C SER A 13 -18.78 16.82 -2.05
N ARG A 14 -18.97 16.32 -3.28
CA ARG A 14 -17.97 16.47 -4.37
C ARG A 14 -17.66 17.93 -4.66
N GLN A 15 -18.70 18.75 -4.88
CA GLN A 15 -18.54 20.19 -5.17
C GLN A 15 -17.86 20.93 -4.02
N SER A 16 -18.20 20.60 -2.78
CA SER A 16 -17.56 21.18 -1.59
C SER A 16 -16.08 20.84 -1.55
N LEU A 17 -15.71 19.56 -1.75
CA LEU A 17 -14.32 19.12 -1.77
C LEU A 17 -13.53 19.74 -2.93
N GLU A 18 -14.11 19.79 -4.14
CA GLU A 18 -13.49 20.47 -5.29
C GLU A 18 -13.16 21.92 -4.99
N LYS A 19 -14.12 22.65 -4.36
CA LYS A 19 -13.92 24.03 -3.98
C LYS A 19 -12.82 24.18 -2.91
N LEU A 20 -12.82 23.32 -1.89
CA LEU A 20 -11.76 23.33 -0.87
C LEU A 20 -10.37 23.05 -1.50
N ILE A 21 -10.28 22.12 -2.42
CA ILE A 21 -9.04 21.84 -3.13
C ILE A 21 -8.60 23.05 -3.96
N GLN A 22 -9.51 23.65 -4.71
CA GLN A 22 -9.24 24.82 -5.54
C GLN A 22 -8.75 26.02 -4.73
N ASP A 23 -9.40 26.27 -3.57
CA ASP A 23 -9.12 27.43 -2.74
C ASP A 23 -7.86 27.28 -1.88
N TYR A 24 -7.57 26.05 -1.40
CA TYR A 24 -6.54 25.81 -0.38
C TYR A 24 -5.41 24.85 -0.78
N CYS A 25 -5.55 24.11 -1.89
CA CYS A 25 -4.55 23.16 -2.35
C CYS A 25 -4.16 23.40 -3.83
N PRO A 26 -3.55 24.56 -4.17
CA PRO A 26 -3.28 24.95 -5.57
C PRO A 26 -2.34 23.98 -6.31
N GLU A 27 -1.66 23.08 -5.59
CA GLU A 27 -0.83 22.03 -6.15
C GLU A 27 -1.59 20.80 -6.65
N VAL A 28 -2.92 20.73 -6.40
CA VAL A 28 -3.79 19.62 -6.83
C VAL A 28 -4.67 20.06 -7.99
N GLU A 29 -4.68 19.25 -9.03
CA GLU A 29 -5.57 19.38 -10.20
C GLU A 29 -6.60 18.26 -10.16
N VAL A 30 -7.88 18.60 -10.03
CA VAL A 30 -8.98 17.63 -10.09
C VAL A 30 -9.30 17.35 -11.55
N LEU A 31 -9.03 16.11 -12.01
CA LEU A 31 -9.25 15.70 -13.39
C LEU A 31 -10.64 15.14 -13.64
N ALA A 32 -11.22 14.51 -12.63
CA ALA A 32 -12.57 13.95 -12.69
C ALA A 32 -13.21 13.90 -11.29
N SER A 33 -14.53 13.97 -11.28
CA SER A 33 -15.36 13.94 -10.07
C SER A 33 -16.60 13.10 -10.38
N VAL A 34 -16.71 11.91 -9.77
CA VAL A 34 -17.70 10.90 -10.14
C VAL A 34 -18.38 10.30 -8.91
N GLY A 35 -19.62 9.83 -9.09
CA GLY A 35 -20.44 9.29 -8.00
C GLY A 35 -20.58 7.78 -7.97
N GLU A 36 -20.00 7.05 -8.92
CA GLU A 36 -20.20 5.61 -9.08
C GLU A 36 -18.89 4.88 -9.30
N ILE A 37 -18.78 3.66 -8.75
CA ILE A 37 -17.56 2.83 -8.84
C ILE A 37 -17.13 2.55 -10.29
N LEU A 38 -18.08 2.21 -11.19
CA LEU A 38 -17.73 1.90 -12.57
C LEU A 38 -17.14 3.13 -13.29
N SER A 39 -17.73 4.30 -13.07
CA SER A 39 -17.19 5.56 -13.59
C SER A 39 -15.83 5.87 -12.98
N ALA A 40 -15.66 5.65 -11.66
CA ALA A 40 -14.41 5.85 -10.97
C ALA A 40 -13.28 4.97 -11.53
N VAL A 41 -13.52 3.67 -11.74
CA VAL A 41 -12.53 2.76 -12.36
C VAL A 41 -12.13 3.26 -13.74
N LYS A 42 -13.09 3.70 -14.55
CA LYS A 42 -12.84 4.24 -15.89
C LYS A 42 -11.97 5.51 -15.84
N GLU A 43 -12.34 6.48 -15.01
CA GLU A 43 -11.62 7.75 -14.91
C GLU A 43 -10.21 7.57 -14.32
N ILE A 44 -10.05 6.70 -13.32
CA ILE A 44 -8.74 6.35 -12.74
C ILE A 44 -7.85 5.71 -13.80
N ASN A 45 -8.38 4.76 -14.59
CA ASN A 45 -7.62 4.11 -15.66
C ASN A 45 -7.25 5.08 -16.79
N THR A 46 -8.15 6.03 -17.13
CA THR A 46 -7.94 7.00 -18.19
C THR A 46 -6.92 8.06 -17.80
N HIS A 47 -7.04 8.61 -16.61
CA HIS A 47 -6.27 9.76 -16.17
C HIS A 47 -4.98 9.38 -15.42
N GLN A 48 -4.86 8.14 -14.95
CA GLN A 48 -3.72 7.66 -14.14
C GLN A 48 -3.36 8.68 -13.04
N PRO A 49 -4.31 9.00 -12.13
CA PRO A 49 -4.12 10.06 -11.16
C PRO A 49 -3.00 9.75 -10.16
N ASP A 50 -2.47 10.80 -9.53
CA ASP A 50 -1.56 10.68 -8.41
C ASP A 50 -2.29 10.39 -7.09
N LEU A 51 -3.54 10.86 -6.99
CA LEU A 51 -4.34 10.89 -5.76
C LEU A 51 -5.80 10.60 -6.07
N VAL A 52 -6.44 9.80 -5.23
CA VAL A 52 -7.90 9.56 -5.29
C VAL A 52 -8.49 9.91 -3.91
N PHE A 53 -9.38 10.89 -3.89
CA PHE A 53 -10.27 11.12 -2.77
C PHE A 53 -11.47 10.19 -2.92
N LEU A 54 -11.71 9.36 -1.92
CA LEU A 54 -12.66 8.25 -2.04
C LEU A 54 -13.60 8.21 -0.85
N ASP A 55 -14.89 8.38 -1.09
CA ASP A 55 -15.87 8.07 -0.06
C ASP A 55 -15.90 6.56 0.22
N ILE A 56 -16.06 6.24 1.49
CA ILE A 56 -16.19 4.85 1.93
C ILE A 56 -17.57 4.31 1.62
N GLU A 57 -18.61 5.14 1.78
CA GLU A 57 -20.00 4.75 1.54
C GLU A 57 -20.43 5.20 0.15
N LEU A 58 -20.50 4.26 -0.76
CA LEU A 58 -21.02 4.44 -2.11
C LEU A 58 -22.28 3.57 -2.31
N PRO A 59 -23.23 3.98 -3.15
CA PRO A 59 -24.44 3.19 -3.41
C PRO A 59 -24.11 1.77 -3.86
N ASN A 60 -24.65 0.78 -3.15
CA ASN A 60 -24.49 -0.65 -3.40
C ASN A 60 -23.07 -1.22 -3.16
N TYR A 61 -22.06 -0.39 -2.91
CA TYR A 61 -20.67 -0.81 -2.77
C TYR A 61 -19.96 0.03 -1.71
N SER A 62 -18.92 -0.53 -1.14
CA SER A 62 -17.99 0.22 -0.29
C SER A 62 -16.82 0.76 -1.12
N GLY A 63 -16.30 1.94 -0.81
CA GLY A 63 -15.07 2.46 -1.41
C GLY A 63 -13.89 1.49 -1.34
N PHE A 64 -13.88 0.58 -0.37
CA PHE A 64 -12.88 -0.52 -0.30
C PHE A 64 -13.02 -1.52 -1.47
N GLU A 65 -14.20 -1.63 -2.10
CA GLU A 65 -14.39 -2.51 -3.25
C GLU A 65 -13.83 -1.88 -4.53
N LEU A 66 -13.84 -0.55 -4.63
CA LEU A 66 -13.13 0.15 -5.71
C LEU A 66 -11.64 -0.22 -5.73
N ILE A 67 -11.02 -0.29 -4.55
CA ILE A 67 -9.60 -0.61 -4.42
C ILE A 67 -9.30 -2.03 -4.92
N LYS A 68 -10.22 -2.99 -4.72
CA LYS A 68 -10.08 -4.37 -5.18
C LYS A 68 -10.20 -4.52 -6.71
N ALA A 69 -10.72 -3.51 -7.40
CA ALA A 69 -10.82 -3.51 -8.85
C ALA A 69 -9.48 -3.26 -9.56
N PHE A 70 -8.42 -2.93 -8.80
CA PHE A 70 -7.09 -2.68 -9.31
C PHE A 70 -6.11 -3.76 -8.82
N ASP A 71 -5.44 -4.42 -9.77
CA ASP A 71 -4.38 -5.39 -9.45
C ASP A 71 -3.16 -4.69 -8.81
N GLU A 72 -2.84 -3.48 -9.30
CA GLU A 72 -1.80 -2.61 -8.76
C GLU A 72 -2.32 -1.19 -8.53
N ILE A 73 -2.12 -0.66 -7.33
CA ILE A 73 -2.52 0.69 -6.95
C ILE A 73 -1.31 1.62 -7.10
N ASN A 74 -1.33 2.42 -8.16
CA ASN A 74 -0.26 3.39 -8.47
C ASN A 74 -0.58 4.83 -8.04
N PHE A 75 -1.66 5.03 -7.30
CA PHE A 75 -2.13 6.31 -6.76
C PHE A 75 -2.22 6.27 -5.24
N ASP A 76 -2.19 7.45 -4.64
CA ASP A 76 -2.44 7.61 -3.21
C ASP A 76 -3.94 7.70 -2.95
N ILE A 77 -4.42 7.08 -1.85
CA ILE A 77 -5.82 7.08 -1.47
C ILE A 77 -5.99 7.95 -0.24
N VAL A 78 -6.92 8.90 -0.31
CA VAL A 78 -7.42 9.66 0.83
C VAL A 78 -8.91 9.36 0.97
N PHE A 79 -9.26 8.68 2.04
CA PHE A 79 -10.67 8.44 2.34
C PHE A 79 -11.34 9.70 2.85
N THR A 80 -12.57 9.92 2.37
CA THR A 80 -13.48 10.96 2.87
C THR A 80 -14.74 10.27 3.35
N THR A 81 -15.22 10.55 4.55
CA THR A 81 -16.41 9.86 5.10
C THR A 81 -17.00 10.59 6.31
N GLY A 82 -18.27 10.38 6.58
CA GLY A 82 -18.93 10.86 7.82
C GLY A 82 -18.67 9.98 9.06
N TYR A 83 -17.93 8.88 8.96
CA TYR A 83 -17.86 7.87 10.02
C TYR A 83 -16.44 7.61 10.48
N GLU A 84 -16.17 7.75 11.77
CA GLU A 84 -14.85 7.52 12.38
C GLU A 84 -14.41 6.06 12.39
N HIS A 85 -15.34 5.12 12.48
CA HIS A 85 -15.04 3.71 12.72
C HIS A 85 -14.36 2.99 11.54
N TYR A 86 -14.32 3.59 10.34
CA TYR A 86 -13.61 3.03 9.20
C TYR A 86 -12.11 3.36 9.17
N ALA A 87 -11.62 4.23 10.04
CA ALA A 87 -10.20 4.61 10.10
C ALA A 87 -9.26 3.40 10.21
N VAL A 88 -9.62 2.39 11.01
CA VAL A 88 -8.85 1.15 11.15
C VAL A 88 -8.79 0.36 9.83
N LYS A 89 -9.87 0.34 9.05
CA LYS A 89 -9.90 -0.32 7.74
C LYS A 89 -9.08 0.45 6.71
N ALA A 90 -9.18 1.79 6.70
CA ALA A 90 -8.39 2.66 5.83
C ALA A 90 -6.88 2.47 6.06
N PHE A 91 -6.48 2.32 7.31
CA PHE A 91 -5.09 2.02 7.66
C PHE A 91 -4.61 0.67 7.07
N LYS A 92 -5.45 -0.37 7.06
CA LYS A 92 -5.11 -1.70 6.51
C LYS A 92 -4.82 -1.69 5.00
N VAL A 93 -5.42 -0.77 4.26
CA VAL A 93 -5.18 -0.61 2.81
C VAL A 93 -4.10 0.44 2.51
N SER A 94 -3.33 0.85 3.53
CA SER A 94 -2.25 1.83 3.41
C SER A 94 -2.71 3.17 2.82
N ALA A 95 -3.90 3.62 3.20
CA ALA A 95 -4.40 4.93 2.80
C ALA A 95 -3.42 6.03 3.20
N ALA A 96 -3.25 7.01 2.32
CA ALA A 96 -2.39 8.16 2.54
C ALA A 96 -2.99 9.17 3.52
N GLY A 97 -4.33 9.17 3.63
CA GLY A 97 -5.08 10.04 4.52
C GLY A 97 -6.49 9.53 4.79
N TYR A 98 -7.10 10.14 5.78
CA TYR A 98 -8.47 9.90 6.20
C TYR A 98 -9.04 11.23 6.67
N LEU A 99 -10.10 11.71 6.04
CA LEU A 99 -10.74 12.98 6.32
C LEU A 99 -12.19 12.74 6.71
N LEU A 100 -12.61 13.30 7.82
CA LEU A 100 -14.00 13.26 8.26
C LEU A 100 -14.82 14.38 7.60
N LYS A 101 -16.04 14.06 7.20
CA LYS A 101 -17.02 15.06 6.75
C LYS A 101 -17.71 15.69 7.98
N PRO A 102 -17.85 17.01 8.05
CA PRO A 102 -17.39 18.02 7.08
C PRO A 102 -15.86 18.14 7.07
N ILE A 103 -15.27 18.19 5.87
CA ILE A 103 -13.82 18.20 5.70
C ILE A 103 -13.23 19.50 6.24
N ASP A 104 -12.28 19.35 7.17
CA ASP A 104 -11.50 20.46 7.70
C ASP A 104 -10.40 20.88 6.71
N VAL A 105 -10.22 22.21 6.56
CA VAL A 105 -9.26 22.78 5.59
C VAL A 105 -7.82 22.50 6.01
N GLU A 106 -7.51 22.54 7.30
CA GLU A 106 -6.17 22.32 7.80
C GLU A 106 -5.77 20.85 7.61
N GLU A 107 -6.69 19.91 7.95
CA GLU A 107 -6.48 18.47 7.74
C GLU A 107 -6.31 18.14 6.26
N LEU A 108 -7.11 18.71 5.36
CA LEU A 108 -6.99 18.53 3.91
C LEU A 108 -5.62 19.00 3.42
N SER A 109 -5.23 20.23 3.80
CA SER A 109 -3.95 20.82 3.38
C SER A 109 -2.75 20.02 3.89
N GLU A 110 -2.81 19.54 5.13
CA GLU A 110 -1.76 18.70 5.73
C GLU A 110 -1.61 17.37 5.01
N VAL A 111 -2.72 16.68 4.72
CA VAL A 111 -2.70 15.40 3.98
C VAL A 111 -2.14 15.59 2.58
N VAL A 112 -2.56 16.62 1.85
CA VAL A 112 -2.07 16.93 0.50
C VAL A 112 -0.57 17.26 0.51
N SER A 113 -0.11 18.10 1.44
CA SER A 113 1.31 18.45 1.59
C SER A 113 2.17 17.21 1.85
N ARG A 114 1.76 16.35 2.77
CA ARG A 114 2.46 15.09 3.07
C ARG A 114 2.55 14.16 1.88
N ILE A 115 1.49 14.06 1.06
CA ILE A 115 1.50 13.25 -0.17
C ILE A 115 2.48 13.85 -1.19
N LYS A 116 2.45 15.16 -1.38
CA LYS A 116 3.34 15.89 -2.29
C LYS A 116 4.81 15.67 -1.94
N ASP A 117 5.17 15.84 -0.67
CA ASP A 117 6.55 15.67 -0.19
C ASP A 117 7.03 14.23 -0.38
N ARG A 118 6.19 13.26 -0.04
CA ARG A 118 6.49 11.84 -0.27
C ARG A 118 6.72 11.51 -1.74
N ARG A 119 5.90 12.05 -2.63
CA ARG A 119 6.04 11.84 -4.08
C ARG A 119 7.26 12.58 -4.66
N LYS A 120 7.58 13.76 -4.14
CA LYS A 120 8.78 14.49 -4.52
C LYS A 120 10.04 13.70 -4.13
N ALA A 121 10.15 13.28 -2.89
CA ALA A 121 11.26 12.45 -2.41
C ALA A 121 11.42 11.17 -3.25
N ARG A 122 10.30 10.54 -3.64
CA ARG A 122 10.30 9.35 -4.50
C ARG A 122 10.85 9.65 -5.90
N ARG A 123 10.47 10.78 -6.50
CA ARG A 123 10.97 11.20 -7.83
C ARG A 123 12.45 11.56 -7.82
N GLU A 124 12.92 12.21 -6.76
CA GLU A 124 14.35 12.56 -6.60
C GLU A 124 15.21 11.31 -6.50
N LEU A 125 14.80 10.33 -5.71
CA LEU A 125 15.47 9.03 -5.59
C LEU A 125 15.48 8.24 -6.91
N THR A 126 14.46 8.37 -7.78
CA THR A 126 14.44 7.71 -9.10
C THR A 126 15.33 8.40 -10.12
N ASN A 127 15.53 9.70 -10.01
CA ASN A 127 16.39 10.46 -10.93
C ASN A 127 17.89 10.30 -10.62
N GLU A 128 18.25 10.01 -9.36
CA GLU A 128 19.64 9.74 -8.97
C GLU A 128 20.08 8.30 -9.27
N ALA A 129 19.13 7.37 -9.41
CA ALA A 129 19.38 5.98 -9.77
C ALA A 129 19.20 5.77 -11.29
N ASN A 130 20.18 6.15 -12.09
CA ASN A 130 20.34 5.60 -13.43
C ASN A 130 20.57 4.08 -13.32
N GLY A 131 19.53 3.29 -13.40
CA GLY A 131 19.56 1.84 -13.46
C GLY A 131 18.76 1.15 -12.35
N THR A 132 17.59 0.65 -12.73
CA THR A 132 16.93 -0.54 -12.15
C THR A 132 16.77 -0.64 -10.63
N HIS A 133 16.22 0.37 -10.00
CA HIS A 133 15.49 0.17 -8.76
C HIS A 133 14.10 0.81 -8.85
N LEU A 134 13.10 -0.02 -9.17
CA LEU A 134 11.72 0.26 -8.84
C LEU A 134 11.69 0.63 -7.36
N LEU A 135 11.50 1.91 -7.05
CA LEU A 135 11.29 2.38 -5.69
C LEU A 135 9.98 1.77 -5.19
N ARG A 136 10.13 0.60 -4.58
CA ARG A 136 9.04 -0.04 -3.87
C ARG A 136 8.64 0.87 -2.71
N ARG A 137 7.36 1.21 -2.63
CA ARG A 137 6.78 1.67 -1.36
C ARG A 137 7.22 0.66 -0.29
N PRO A 138 7.61 1.11 0.93
CA PRO A 138 7.73 0.17 2.03
C PRO A 138 6.36 -0.49 2.20
N LEU A 139 6.22 -1.70 1.69
CA LEU A 139 4.99 -2.47 1.79
C LEU A 139 4.85 -2.91 3.24
N ARG A 140 4.01 -2.20 3.97
CA ARG A 140 3.69 -2.56 5.34
C ARG A 140 2.51 -3.51 5.35
N ILE A 141 2.65 -4.62 6.06
CA ILE A 141 1.55 -5.52 6.37
C ILE A 141 1.29 -5.54 7.86
N VAL A 142 0.08 -5.96 8.20
CA VAL A 142 -0.32 -6.15 9.59
C VAL A 142 -0.70 -7.62 9.78
N LEU A 143 -0.10 -8.25 10.77
CA LEU A 143 -0.38 -9.63 11.14
C LEU A 143 -0.82 -9.70 12.60
N PRO A 144 -1.75 -10.62 12.94
CA PRO A 144 -2.13 -10.85 14.32
C PRO A 144 -0.99 -11.55 15.09
N ALA A 145 -0.72 -11.07 16.31
CA ALA A 145 0.17 -11.67 17.29
C ALA A 145 -0.64 -12.14 18.51
N GLN A 146 0.04 -12.73 19.49
CA GLN A 146 -0.61 -13.17 20.73
C GLN A 146 -1.20 -11.99 21.51
N ASP A 147 -0.49 -10.87 21.56
CA ASP A 147 -0.84 -9.70 22.37
C ASP A 147 -1.30 -8.49 21.52
N GLY A 148 -1.85 -8.73 20.30
CA GLY A 148 -2.36 -7.67 19.45
C GLY A 148 -1.98 -7.81 17.98
N LEU A 149 -1.48 -6.72 17.39
CA LEU A 149 -1.11 -6.64 15.98
C LEU A 149 0.37 -6.28 15.84
N ILE A 150 1.06 -6.96 14.93
CA ILE A 150 2.42 -6.59 14.51
C ILE A 150 2.37 -5.89 13.15
N TYR A 151 3.12 -4.81 13.03
CA TYR A 151 3.27 -4.02 11.83
C TYR A 151 4.64 -4.31 11.24
N LEU A 152 4.69 -4.79 10.01
CA LEU A 152 5.92 -5.23 9.37
C LEU A 152 6.15 -4.43 8.09
N ASN A 153 7.37 -3.93 7.94
CA ASN A 153 7.87 -3.45 6.66
C ASN A 153 8.44 -4.66 5.91
N LEU A 154 7.83 -5.02 4.79
CA LEU A 154 8.23 -6.21 4.02
C LEU A 154 9.64 -6.11 3.44
N ASP A 155 10.17 -4.89 3.26
CA ASP A 155 11.55 -4.69 2.81
C ASP A 155 12.57 -5.07 3.90
N GLU A 156 12.15 -5.11 5.16
CA GLU A 156 12.98 -5.53 6.31
C GLU A 156 12.88 -7.04 6.60
N VAL A 157 11.89 -7.73 6.01
CA VAL A 157 11.68 -9.16 6.25
C VAL A 157 12.62 -10.00 5.38
N ILE A 158 13.47 -10.81 6.02
CA ILE A 158 14.40 -11.72 5.34
C ILE A 158 13.71 -13.03 4.97
N TYR A 159 13.10 -13.69 5.97
CA TYR A 159 12.38 -14.95 5.77
C TYR A 159 11.36 -15.20 6.87
N LEU A 160 10.43 -16.12 6.60
CA LEU A 160 9.46 -16.62 7.56
C LEU A 160 9.68 -18.11 7.81
N GLN A 161 9.58 -18.51 9.06
CA GLN A 161 9.76 -19.91 9.51
C GLN A 161 8.53 -20.38 10.29
N ALA A 162 7.98 -21.53 9.91
CA ALA A 162 6.94 -22.18 10.69
C ALA A 162 7.53 -22.91 11.89
N GLU A 163 6.99 -22.68 13.07
CA GLU A 163 7.32 -23.39 14.29
C GLU A 163 6.03 -23.72 15.07
N GLY A 164 5.67 -24.99 15.05
CA GLY A 164 4.40 -25.45 15.61
C GLY A 164 3.20 -24.80 14.94
N ARG A 165 2.42 -24.05 15.72
CA ARG A 165 1.24 -23.28 15.25
C ARG A 165 1.55 -21.84 14.88
N TYR A 166 2.79 -21.38 15.10
CA TYR A 166 3.22 -20.01 14.91
C TYR A 166 4.11 -19.87 13.69
N THR A 167 4.21 -18.63 13.19
CA THR A 167 5.20 -18.26 12.18
C THR A 167 6.12 -17.19 12.74
N HIS A 168 7.40 -17.48 12.74
CA HIS A 168 8.46 -16.54 13.09
C HIS A 168 8.88 -15.76 11.86
N ILE A 169 8.98 -14.45 11.97
CA ILE A 169 9.32 -13.53 10.91
C ILE A 169 10.64 -12.89 11.27
N HIS A 170 11.67 -13.18 10.49
CA HIS A 170 13.04 -12.73 10.73
C HIS A 170 13.33 -11.46 9.95
N LEU A 171 13.87 -10.44 10.65
CA LEU A 171 14.10 -9.09 10.14
C LEU A 171 15.59 -8.80 9.94
N LEU A 172 15.90 -7.76 9.16
CA LEU A 172 17.28 -7.33 8.84
C LEU A 172 18.10 -6.95 10.05
N ASP A 173 17.48 -6.37 11.08
CA ASP A 173 18.11 -5.98 12.34
C ASP A 173 18.40 -7.17 13.27
N LYS A 174 18.18 -8.41 12.79
CA LYS A 174 18.27 -9.67 13.53
C LYS A 174 17.20 -9.87 14.60
N SER A 175 16.24 -8.97 14.73
CA SER A 175 15.05 -9.20 15.53
C SER A 175 14.09 -10.19 14.83
N HIS A 176 13.12 -10.70 15.57
CA HIS A 176 12.05 -11.50 15.01
C HIS A 176 10.73 -11.12 15.64
N SER A 177 9.67 -11.28 14.85
CA SER A 177 8.28 -11.13 15.27
C SER A 177 7.55 -12.46 15.12
N ILE A 178 6.54 -12.70 15.95
CA ILE A 178 5.80 -13.97 15.96
C ILE A 178 4.32 -13.69 15.64
N THR A 179 3.81 -14.32 14.58
CA THR A 179 2.39 -14.26 14.24
C THR A 179 1.68 -15.57 14.52
N THR A 180 0.39 -15.48 14.83
CA THR A 180 -0.50 -16.63 15.00
C THR A 180 -0.99 -17.21 13.66
N LYS A 181 -0.66 -16.56 12.53
CA LYS A 181 -0.99 -17.05 11.19
C LYS A 181 0.00 -18.12 10.74
N ASN A 182 -0.49 -19.12 10.02
CA ASN A 182 0.38 -20.12 9.37
C ASN A 182 1.07 -19.52 8.13
N LEU A 183 2.10 -20.20 7.63
CA LEU A 183 2.89 -19.74 6.46
C LEU A 183 2.04 -19.49 5.20
N ARG A 184 1.00 -20.32 4.95
CA ARG A 184 0.14 -20.15 3.78
C ARG A 184 -0.65 -18.85 3.87
N ASP A 185 -1.21 -18.57 5.04
CA ASP A 185 -1.96 -17.33 5.28
C ASP A 185 -1.02 -16.12 5.20
N CYS A 186 0.19 -16.21 5.77
CA CYS A 186 1.20 -15.15 5.66
C CYS A 186 1.53 -14.86 4.19
N LEU A 187 1.78 -15.89 3.38
CA LEU A 187 2.09 -15.72 1.95
C LEU A 187 0.94 -15.07 1.19
N SER A 188 -0.31 -15.46 1.50
CA SER A 188 -1.51 -14.87 0.90
C SER A 188 -1.68 -13.39 1.28
N ILE A 189 -1.37 -13.03 2.53
CA ILE A 189 -1.45 -11.64 3.01
C ILE A 189 -0.33 -10.79 2.41
N ILE A 190 0.90 -11.34 2.30
CA ILE A 190 2.05 -10.67 1.69
C ILE A 190 1.79 -10.40 0.21
N GLY A 191 1.29 -11.39 -0.55
CA GLY A 191 0.87 -11.25 -1.94
C GLY A 191 1.95 -10.78 -2.92
N LEU A 192 3.25 -10.84 -2.55
CA LEU A 192 4.34 -10.37 -3.38
C LEU A 192 5.10 -11.52 -4.04
N PRO A 193 5.44 -11.41 -5.34
CA PRO A 193 6.21 -12.43 -6.06
C PRO A 193 7.64 -12.60 -5.53
N SER A 194 8.15 -11.60 -4.76
CA SER A 194 9.45 -11.69 -4.10
C SER A 194 9.49 -12.64 -2.91
N PHE A 195 8.34 -13.04 -2.36
CA PHE A 195 8.25 -13.99 -1.28
C PHE A 195 7.93 -15.37 -1.84
N LEU A 196 8.92 -16.27 -1.80
CA LEU A 196 8.80 -17.62 -2.35
C LEU A 196 8.79 -18.66 -1.24
N ARG A 197 7.80 -19.55 -1.27
CA ARG A 197 7.80 -20.72 -0.40
C ARG A 197 8.74 -21.78 -0.93
N VAL A 198 9.88 -21.96 -0.28
CA VAL A 198 10.95 -22.89 -0.69
C VAL A 198 10.88 -24.22 0.04
N HIS A 199 10.17 -24.27 1.16
CA HIS A 199 10.00 -25.48 1.97
C HIS A 199 8.65 -25.47 2.68
N ARG A 200 8.20 -26.63 3.20
CA ARG A 200 6.96 -26.69 4.02
C ARG A 200 7.01 -25.74 5.23
N SER A 201 8.18 -25.45 5.74
CA SER A 201 8.41 -24.61 6.92
C SER A 201 9.08 -23.27 6.64
N PHE A 202 9.37 -22.93 5.37
CA PHE A 202 10.08 -21.68 5.04
C PHE A 202 9.51 -20.95 3.84
N ILE A 203 9.41 -19.62 4.01
CA ILE A 203 9.22 -18.63 2.95
C ILE A 203 10.42 -17.70 3.00
N ILE A 204 11.07 -17.42 1.86
CA ILE A 204 12.19 -16.50 1.76
C ILE A 204 11.79 -15.25 0.97
N ASN A 205 12.42 -14.12 1.31
CA ASN A 205 12.32 -12.91 0.51
C ASN A 205 13.52 -12.86 -0.46
N LEU A 206 13.24 -12.99 -1.75
CA LEU A 206 14.26 -13.02 -2.81
C LEU A 206 15.09 -11.75 -2.91
N ILE A 207 14.58 -10.62 -2.38
CA ILE A 207 15.31 -9.34 -2.38
C ILE A 207 16.59 -9.45 -1.54
N HIS A 208 16.56 -10.25 -0.47
CA HIS A 208 17.70 -10.43 0.44
C HIS A 208 18.53 -11.65 0.12
N LEU A 209 18.21 -12.37 -0.95
CA LEU A 209 18.96 -13.58 -1.35
C LEU A 209 20.30 -13.19 -1.96
N LYS A 210 21.40 -13.54 -1.29
CA LYS A 210 22.76 -13.48 -1.86
C LYS A 210 23.12 -14.85 -2.41
N LEU A 211 23.20 -14.97 -3.73
CA LEU A 211 23.67 -16.20 -4.37
C LEU A 211 25.19 -16.30 -4.24
N SER A 212 25.66 -17.34 -3.56
CA SER A 212 27.06 -17.75 -3.59
C SER A 212 27.19 -18.95 -4.52
N LEU A 213 27.87 -18.78 -5.65
CA LEU A 213 28.22 -19.89 -6.53
C LEU A 213 29.39 -20.64 -5.92
N ILE A 214 29.12 -21.72 -5.21
CA ILE A 214 30.14 -22.67 -4.82
C ILE A 214 30.31 -23.64 -6.01
N HIS A 215 31.44 -23.57 -6.69
CA HIS A 215 31.84 -24.59 -7.65
C HIS A 215 32.16 -25.86 -6.85
N ILE A 216 31.23 -26.80 -6.84
CA ILE A 216 31.54 -28.18 -6.40
C ILE A 216 32.27 -28.82 -7.56
N SER A 217 33.60 -28.83 -7.52
CA SER A 217 34.38 -29.70 -8.39
C SER A 217 34.04 -31.15 -8.05
N GLU A 218 33.51 -31.90 -9.03
CA GLU A 218 33.31 -33.34 -8.85
C GLU A 218 34.60 -33.98 -8.37
N PRO A 219 34.57 -34.87 -7.36
CA PRO A 219 35.73 -35.62 -6.97
C PRO A 219 36.09 -36.55 -8.15
N THR A 220 37.26 -36.31 -8.74
CA THR A 220 37.87 -37.23 -9.69
C THR A 220 37.95 -38.62 -9.07
N ARG A 221 37.23 -39.61 -9.61
CA ARG A 221 37.37 -41.00 -9.23
C ARG A 221 38.80 -41.45 -9.58
N PRO A 222 39.58 -41.99 -8.64
CA PRO A 222 40.80 -42.66 -8.98
C PRO A 222 40.45 -43.99 -9.68
N TYR A 223 41.17 -44.29 -10.72
CA TYR A 223 41.13 -45.57 -11.42
C TYR A 223 41.61 -46.71 -10.54
#